data_479988c15a553d7680acbd7dd0c9ccc7
#
_entry.id   479988c15a553d7680acbd7dd0c9ccc7
#
_cell.length_a   1.000
_cell.length_b   1.000
_cell.length_c   1.000
_cell.angle_alpha   90.00
_cell.angle_beta   90.00
_cell.angle_gamma   90.00
#
_symmetry.space_group_name_H-M   'P 1'
#
loop_
_entity.id
_entity.type
_entity.pdbx_description
1 polymer ?
#
loop_
_entity_poly.entity_id
_entity_poly.type
_entity_poly.pdbx_seq_one_letter_code
_entity_poly.pdbx_strand_id
1 'polypeptide(L)'
;ININRMQFNIKIDRIDSIDTNIKIIIDYKTGETESMNSLYKDRLKSLQLPIYACFSNYAHIDGVVYAKLNRKKYTLNGISRVKLGPYVKFNDKKNPKIRTWEELLTFWHNKINSIASDYLAGKTEVVFDEDDLKYCNIKSILRIPDSNEYSRGKPK
;
A
#
# COMPACT_ATOMS: atom_id res chain seq x y z
N ILE A 1 15.22 -4.98 8.58
CA ILE A 1 15.22 -3.66 7.94
C ILE A 1 15.06 -2.57 8.99
N ASN A 2 15.54 -1.39 8.69
CA ASN A 2 15.39 -0.22 9.55
C ASN A 2 14.56 0.84 8.80
N ILE A 3 13.55 1.38 9.49
CA ILE A 3 12.74 2.49 9.00
C ILE A 3 12.79 3.56 10.08
N ASN A 4 13.41 4.69 9.80
CA ASN A 4 13.78 5.68 10.81
C ASN A 4 14.59 5.01 11.95
N ARG A 5 14.08 5.07 13.19
CA ARG A 5 14.71 4.46 14.39
C ARG A 5 14.07 3.13 14.77
N MET A 6 13.16 2.61 13.97
CA MET A 6 12.45 1.36 14.24
C MET A 6 13.09 0.22 13.46
N GLN A 7 13.28 -0.91 14.13
CA GLN A 7 13.76 -2.14 13.51
C GLN A 7 12.59 -3.09 13.26
N PHE A 8 12.52 -3.63 12.05
CA PHE A 8 11.49 -4.58 11.65
C PHE A 8 12.12 -5.87 11.12
N ASN A 9 11.53 -6.99 11.51
CA ASN A 9 11.76 -8.27 10.89
C ASN A 9 10.71 -8.47 9.81
N ILE A 10 11.13 -8.54 8.55
CA ILE A 10 10.24 -8.81 7.43
C ILE A 10 10.55 -10.18 6.85
N LYS A 11 9.51 -10.86 6.39
CA LYS A 11 9.62 -12.10 5.64
C LYS A 11 8.87 -11.94 4.33
N ILE A 12 9.61 -12.00 3.23
CA ILE A 12 9.04 -11.99 1.88
C ILE A 12 8.74 -13.44 1.50
N ASP A 13 7.52 -13.70 1.04
CA ASP A 13 7.11 -15.06 0.70
C ASP A 13 7.88 -15.58 -0.51
N ARG A 14 8.01 -14.77 -1.56
CA ARG A 14 8.68 -15.16 -2.78
C ARG A 14 9.21 -13.96 -3.57
N ILE A 15 10.37 -14.14 -4.20
CA ILE A 15 10.92 -13.23 -5.19
C ILE A 15 11.20 -14.02 -6.45
N ASP A 16 10.62 -13.59 -7.56
CA ASP A 16 10.90 -14.15 -8.87
C ASP A 16 11.80 -13.22 -9.67
N SER A 17 12.76 -13.81 -10.37
CA SER A 17 13.55 -13.12 -11.39
C SER A 17 13.01 -13.52 -12.76
N ILE A 18 12.58 -12.51 -13.51
CA ILE A 18 12.14 -12.67 -14.88
C ILE A 18 13.26 -12.12 -15.75
N ASP A 19 13.83 -12.97 -16.58
CA ASP A 19 15.11 -12.69 -17.22
C ASP A 19 16.21 -12.29 -16.20
N THR A 20 17.32 -11.78 -16.64
CA THR A 20 18.45 -11.45 -15.75
C THR A 20 18.23 -10.20 -14.90
N ASN A 21 17.24 -9.36 -15.21
CA ASN A 21 17.20 -7.99 -14.69
C ASN A 21 15.86 -7.55 -14.07
N ILE A 22 14.82 -8.38 -14.06
CA ILE A 22 13.50 -8.00 -13.53
C ILE A 22 13.20 -8.82 -12.29
N LYS A 23 13.05 -8.17 -11.13
CA LYS A 23 12.72 -8.83 -9.87
C LYS A 23 11.32 -8.42 -9.40
N ILE A 24 10.50 -9.41 -9.12
CA ILE A 24 9.12 -9.25 -8.69
C ILE A 24 8.94 -9.89 -7.32
N ILE A 25 8.43 -9.13 -6.37
CA ILE A 25 8.01 -9.66 -5.07
C ILE A 25 6.59 -10.19 -5.18
N ILE A 26 6.37 -11.42 -4.73
CA ILE A 26 5.08 -12.07 -4.71
C ILE A 26 4.71 -12.37 -3.26
N ASP A 27 3.52 -11.93 -2.87
CA ASP A 27 2.94 -12.18 -1.56
C ASP A 27 1.65 -13.00 -1.73
N TYR A 28 1.58 -14.14 -1.05
CA TYR A 28 0.47 -15.07 -1.15
C TYR A 28 -0.65 -14.71 -0.19
N LYS A 29 -1.87 -14.63 -0.72
CA LYS A 29 -3.07 -14.32 0.07
C LYS A 29 -4.15 -15.36 -0.16
N THR A 30 -4.74 -15.85 0.93
CA THR A 30 -5.91 -16.75 0.91
C THR A 30 -7.22 -16.02 1.18
N GLY A 31 -7.15 -14.83 1.81
CA GLY A 31 -8.27 -13.95 2.11
C GLY A 31 -8.48 -12.84 1.09
N GLU A 32 -9.24 -11.82 1.48
CA GLU A 32 -9.40 -10.62 0.68
C GLU A 32 -8.09 -9.81 0.66
N THR A 33 -7.82 -9.17 -0.48
CA THR A 33 -6.67 -8.31 -0.69
C THR A 33 -7.14 -6.88 -0.91
N GLU A 34 -6.32 -5.94 -0.45
CA GLU A 34 -6.51 -4.55 -0.81
C GLU A 34 -6.39 -4.36 -2.33
N SER A 35 -7.17 -3.42 -2.84
CA SER A 35 -7.06 -3.04 -4.25
C SER A 35 -5.68 -2.43 -4.52
N MET A 36 -5.05 -2.78 -5.64
CA MET A 36 -3.81 -2.13 -6.09
C MET A 36 -3.94 -0.61 -6.22
N ASN A 37 -5.17 -0.12 -6.44
CA ASN A 37 -5.43 1.31 -6.50
C ASN A 37 -5.22 2.03 -5.16
N SER A 38 -5.37 1.34 -4.02
CA SER A 38 -5.12 1.91 -2.70
C SER A 38 -3.65 2.27 -2.49
N LEU A 39 -2.74 1.63 -3.23
CA LEU A 39 -1.30 1.88 -3.16
C LEU A 39 -0.86 3.21 -3.83
N TYR A 40 -1.76 3.87 -4.56
CA TYR A 40 -1.55 5.20 -5.15
C TYR A 40 -2.20 6.33 -4.33
N LYS A 41 -2.93 5.98 -3.26
CA LYS A 41 -3.62 6.95 -2.41
C LYS A 41 -2.68 7.55 -1.36
N ASP A 42 -2.97 8.77 -0.93
CA ASP A 42 -2.22 9.46 0.14
C ASP A 42 -2.19 8.66 1.45
N ARG A 43 -3.27 7.95 1.76
CA ARG A 43 -3.34 7.02 2.87
C ARG A 43 -3.20 5.60 2.34
N LEU A 44 -2.05 4.99 2.59
CA LEU A 44 -1.81 3.59 2.27
C LEU A 44 -2.57 2.69 3.26
N LYS A 45 -3.52 1.89 2.77
CA LYS A 45 -4.27 0.93 3.60
C LYS A 45 -3.46 -0.33 3.90
N SER A 46 -2.55 -0.70 3.01
CA SER A 46 -1.62 -1.83 3.19
C SER A 46 -0.20 -1.36 2.97
N LEU A 47 0.65 -1.58 3.96
CA LEU A 47 2.06 -1.19 3.92
C LEU A 47 2.99 -2.33 3.51
N GLN A 48 2.51 -3.57 3.48
CA GLN A 48 3.35 -4.76 3.29
C GLN A 48 4.15 -4.71 2.00
N LEU A 49 3.49 -4.64 0.84
CA LEU A 49 4.16 -4.59 -0.45
C LEU A 49 5.04 -3.33 -0.63
N PRO A 50 4.58 -2.12 -0.25
CA PRO A 50 5.43 -0.93 -0.25
C PRO A 50 6.69 -1.07 0.60
N ILE A 51 6.58 -1.63 1.81
CA ILE A 51 7.75 -1.87 2.68
C ILE A 51 8.72 -2.86 2.01
N TYR A 52 8.21 -3.95 1.46
CA TYR A 52 9.06 -4.92 0.78
C TYR A 52 9.79 -4.31 -0.41
N ALA A 53 9.11 -3.50 -1.23
CA ALA A 53 9.72 -2.88 -2.39
C ALA A 53 10.78 -1.82 -2.05
N CYS A 54 10.52 -1.01 -0.99
CA CYS A 54 11.36 0.14 -0.67
C CYS A 54 12.50 -0.16 0.32
N PHE A 55 12.31 -1.13 1.22
CA PHE A 55 13.21 -1.33 2.36
C PHE A 55 13.83 -2.72 2.43
N SER A 56 13.48 -3.64 1.51
CA SER A 56 14.17 -4.92 1.47
C SER A 56 15.62 -4.76 1.02
N ASN A 57 16.47 -5.68 1.46
CA ASN A 57 17.92 -5.70 1.08
C ASN A 57 18.13 -6.18 -0.37
N TYR A 58 17.07 -6.35 -1.14
CA TYR A 58 17.17 -6.75 -2.54
C TYR A 58 17.34 -5.53 -3.44
N ALA A 59 18.45 -5.48 -4.15
CA ALA A 59 18.69 -4.44 -5.13
C ALA A 59 17.68 -4.56 -6.29
N HIS A 60 17.07 -3.45 -6.64
CA HIS A 60 16.18 -3.29 -7.81
C HIS A 60 14.98 -4.24 -7.80
N ILE A 61 13.92 -3.83 -7.13
CA ILE A 61 12.60 -4.46 -7.25
C ILE A 61 11.83 -3.73 -8.33
N ASP A 62 11.35 -4.47 -9.33
CA ASP A 62 10.64 -3.96 -10.49
C ASP A 62 9.12 -4.15 -10.44
N GLY A 63 8.64 -4.84 -9.41
CA GLY A 63 7.22 -5.02 -9.21
C GLY A 63 6.86 -5.75 -7.93
N VAL A 64 5.60 -5.61 -7.57
CA VAL A 64 4.98 -6.25 -6.41
C VAL A 64 3.65 -6.85 -6.81
N VAL A 65 3.33 -8.05 -6.32
CA VAL A 65 2.18 -8.82 -6.74
C VAL A 65 1.53 -9.50 -5.53
N TYR A 66 0.22 -9.43 -5.43
CA TYR A 66 -0.58 -10.35 -4.65
C TYR A 66 -0.95 -11.56 -5.48
N ALA A 67 -0.56 -12.74 -5.03
CA ALA A 67 -1.04 -14.02 -5.55
C ALA A 67 -2.18 -14.52 -4.67
N LYS A 68 -3.41 -14.25 -5.07
CA LYS A 68 -4.59 -14.71 -4.34
C LYS A 68 -4.88 -16.16 -4.70
N LEU A 69 -4.83 -17.01 -3.68
CA LEU A 69 -5.09 -18.45 -3.79
C LEU A 69 -6.46 -18.74 -3.16
N ASN A 70 -7.38 -19.23 -3.94
CA ASN A 70 -8.60 -19.80 -3.40
C ASN A 70 -8.87 -21.18 -4.03
N ARG A 71 -9.82 -21.94 -3.46
CA ARG A 71 -10.09 -23.33 -3.88
C ARG A 71 -10.46 -23.48 -5.36
N LYS A 72 -10.98 -22.44 -6.00
CA LYS A 72 -11.52 -22.51 -7.38
C LYS A 72 -10.67 -21.73 -8.39
N LYS A 73 -9.88 -20.77 -7.95
CA LYS A 73 -9.18 -19.85 -8.85
C LYS A 73 -7.95 -19.26 -8.18
N TYR A 74 -6.88 -19.13 -8.93
CA TYR A 74 -5.77 -18.27 -8.56
C TYR A 74 -5.83 -16.98 -9.38
N THR A 75 -5.46 -15.86 -8.78
CA THR A 75 -5.36 -14.60 -9.48
C THR A 75 -4.07 -13.88 -9.08
N LEU A 76 -3.41 -13.29 -10.07
CA LEU A 76 -2.27 -12.41 -9.84
C LEU A 76 -2.73 -10.97 -10.07
N ASN A 77 -2.50 -10.12 -9.10
CA ASN A 77 -2.81 -8.69 -9.20
C ASN A 77 -1.65 -7.89 -8.63
N GLY A 78 -1.12 -6.96 -9.40
CA GLY A 78 0.10 -6.26 -8.99
C GLY A 78 0.41 -5.01 -9.79
N ILE A 79 1.49 -4.37 -9.37
CA ILE A 79 2.06 -3.20 -10.02
C ILE A 79 3.50 -3.53 -10.38
N SER A 80 3.91 -3.27 -11.60
CA SER A 80 5.29 -3.48 -12.04
C SER A 80 5.73 -2.46 -13.07
N ARG A 81 7.02 -2.19 -13.11
CA ARG A 81 7.66 -1.32 -14.10
C ARG A 81 7.40 -1.79 -15.54
N VAL A 82 7.43 -3.10 -15.73
CA VAL A 82 7.14 -3.74 -17.02
C VAL A 82 5.78 -4.42 -16.98
N LYS A 83 5.10 -4.51 -18.11
CA LYS A 83 3.83 -5.22 -18.23
C LYS A 83 4.06 -6.72 -18.21
N LEU A 84 3.62 -7.41 -17.17
CA LEU A 84 3.75 -8.86 -16.99
C LEU A 84 2.41 -9.60 -17.18
N GLY A 85 1.48 -8.98 -17.89
CA GLY A 85 0.16 -9.55 -18.15
C GLY A 85 -0.95 -8.50 -17.99
N PRO A 86 -2.22 -8.93 -18.04
CA PRO A 86 -3.35 -7.99 -17.99
C PRO A 86 -3.52 -7.33 -16.62
N TYR A 87 -3.12 -8.01 -15.54
CA TYR A 87 -3.37 -7.58 -14.16
C TYR A 87 -2.11 -7.18 -13.39
N VAL A 88 -0.92 -7.30 -14.00
CA VAL A 88 0.36 -6.89 -13.41
C VAL A 88 1.01 -5.86 -14.34
N LYS A 89 0.75 -4.60 -14.05
CA LYS A 89 1.22 -3.47 -14.85
C LYS A 89 1.20 -2.19 -14.05
N PHE A 90 1.99 -1.22 -14.47
CA PHE A 90 1.92 0.14 -13.96
C PHE A 90 0.63 0.83 -14.45
N ASN A 91 0.04 1.66 -13.60
CA ASN A 91 -1.17 2.41 -13.94
C ASN A 91 -0.97 3.91 -13.64
N ASP A 92 -0.48 4.62 -14.62
CA ASP A 92 -0.19 6.06 -14.60
C ASP A 92 -1.43 6.96 -14.44
N LYS A 93 -2.63 6.40 -14.67
CA LYS A 93 -3.90 7.15 -14.57
C LYS A 93 -4.45 7.24 -13.14
N LYS A 94 -3.88 6.50 -12.18
CA LYS A 94 -4.41 6.43 -10.82
C LYS A 94 -4.00 7.59 -9.92
N ASN A 95 -2.84 8.16 -10.19
CA ASN A 95 -2.39 9.37 -9.51
C ASN A 95 -1.62 10.23 -10.53
N PRO A 96 -2.07 11.43 -10.87
CA PRO A 96 -1.43 12.27 -11.89
C PRO A 96 -0.02 12.74 -11.51
N LYS A 97 0.35 12.61 -10.23
CA LYS A 97 1.69 12.93 -9.72
C LYS A 97 2.67 11.75 -9.76
N ILE A 98 2.20 10.56 -10.12
CA ILE A 98 2.98 9.31 -10.13
C ILE A 98 2.86 8.69 -11.52
N ARG A 99 3.86 8.90 -12.36
CA ARG A 99 3.86 8.48 -13.76
C ARG A 99 4.82 7.34 -14.04
N THR A 100 5.79 7.11 -13.14
CA THR A 100 6.79 6.06 -13.29
C THR A 100 6.84 5.16 -12.05
N TRP A 101 7.46 4.00 -12.22
CA TRP A 101 7.71 3.07 -11.12
C TRP A 101 8.60 3.70 -10.04
N GLU A 102 9.61 4.42 -10.44
CA GLU A 102 10.58 5.09 -9.57
C GLU A 102 9.89 6.20 -8.74
N GLU A 103 8.98 6.95 -9.34
CA GLU A 103 8.15 7.93 -8.62
C GLU A 103 7.22 7.24 -7.61
N LEU A 104 6.68 6.06 -7.95
CA LEU A 104 5.86 5.28 -7.03
C LEU A 104 6.68 4.76 -5.84
N LEU A 105 7.88 4.25 -6.06
CA LEU A 105 8.80 3.85 -4.99
C LEU A 105 9.15 5.03 -4.08
N THR A 106 9.46 6.19 -4.66
CA THR A 106 9.75 7.42 -3.92
C THR A 106 8.53 7.86 -3.10
N PHE A 107 7.34 7.80 -3.68
CA PHE A 107 6.10 8.10 -2.98
C PHE A 107 5.89 7.15 -1.78
N TRP A 108 6.02 5.84 -1.96
CA TRP A 108 5.89 4.87 -0.88
C TRP A 108 6.93 5.08 0.21
N HIS A 109 8.19 5.27 -0.17
CA HIS A 109 9.28 5.51 0.77
C HIS A 109 9.00 6.73 1.66
N ASN A 110 8.57 7.85 1.07
CA ASN A 110 8.24 9.06 1.80
C ASN A 110 7.03 8.86 2.72
N LYS A 111 5.98 8.18 2.26
CA LYS A 111 4.78 7.90 3.07
C LYS A 111 5.10 6.99 4.25
N ILE A 112 5.88 5.94 4.04
CA ILE A 112 6.27 5.02 5.11
C ILE A 112 7.12 5.73 6.16
N ASN A 113 8.09 6.54 5.74
CA ASN A 113 8.89 7.34 6.68
C ASN A 113 8.05 8.37 7.45
N SER A 114 7.07 9.00 6.80
CA SER A 114 6.14 9.91 7.49
C SER A 114 5.32 9.17 8.55
N ILE A 115 4.73 8.01 8.21
CA ILE A 115 3.97 7.18 9.15
C ILE A 115 4.86 6.76 10.33
N ALA A 116 6.10 6.33 10.05
CA ALA A 116 7.05 5.95 11.07
C ALA A 116 7.42 7.12 12.01
N SER A 117 7.59 8.33 11.45
CA SER A 117 7.86 9.54 12.23
C SER A 117 6.68 9.92 13.11
N ASP A 118 5.47 9.86 12.58
CA ASP A 118 4.24 10.17 13.33
C ASP A 118 4.04 9.18 14.48
N TYR A 119 4.29 7.90 14.24
CA TYR A 119 4.26 6.87 15.28
C TYR A 119 5.28 7.15 16.39
N LEU A 120 6.54 7.44 16.03
CA LEU A 120 7.60 7.77 17.00
C LEU A 120 7.32 9.06 17.78
N ALA A 121 6.62 10.01 17.17
CA ALA A 121 6.18 11.24 17.82
C ALA A 121 4.94 11.06 18.71
N GLY A 122 4.39 9.84 18.81
CA GLY A 122 3.18 9.55 19.60
C GLY A 122 1.91 10.19 19.04
N LYS A 123 1.88 10.51 17.75
CA LYS A 123 0.66 11.03 17.12
C LYS A 123 -0.39 9.94 17.03
N THR A 124 -1.49 10.13 17.75
CA THR A 124 -2.60 9.17 17.86
C THR A 124 -3.90 9.68 17.23
N GLU A 125 -3.80 10.69 16.37
CA GLU A 125 -4.99 11.19 15.69
C GLU A 125 -5.66 10.09 14.87
N VAL A 126 -6.93 9.84 15.16
CA VAL A 126 -7.72 8.87 14.43
C VAL A 126 -8.24 9.55 13.17
N VAL A 127 -7.66 9.22 12.04
CA VAL A 127 -8.10 9.73 10.73
C VAL A 127 -8.95 8.65 10.06
N PHE A 128 -10.18 9.01 9.74
CA PHE A 128 -11.10 8.13 9.01
C PHE A 128 -11.17 8.53 7.54
N ASP A 129 -11.13 7.54 6.66
CA ASP A 129 -11.55 7.69 5.27
C ASP A 129 -13.10 7.62 5.22
N GLU A 130 -13.75 8.42 4.37
CA GLU A 130 -15.22 8.40 4.21
C GLU A 130 -15.71 6.99 3.84
N ASP A 131 -14.94 6.25 3.04
CA ASP A 131 -15.26 4.86 2.69
C ASP A 131 -15.19 3.92 3.90
N ASP A 132 -14.26 4.14 4.85
CA ASP A 132 -14.15 3.35 6.08
C ASP A 132 -15.34 3.60 7.02
N LEU A 133 -15.85 4.84 7.03
CA LEU A 133 -17.00 5.23 7.82
C LEU A 133 -18.32 4.65 7.32
N LYS A 134 -18.43 4.41 6.01
CA LYS A 134 -19.65 3.91 5.37
C LYS A 134 -20.14 2.57 5.95
N TYR A 135 -19.20 1.71 6.33
CA TYR A 135 -19.46 0.36 6.84
C TYR A 135 -19.09 0.18 8.32
N CYS A 136 -18.79 1.28 9.02
CA CYS A 136 -18.41 1.24 10.42
C CYS A 136 -19.64 1.12 11.32
N ASN A 137 -19.85 -0.04 11.93
CA ASN A 137 -20.97 -0.29 12.85
C ASN A 137 -20.77 0.30 14.26
N ILE A 138 -19.57 0.84 14.55
CA ILE A 138 -19.22 1.37 15.88
C ILE A 138 -18.98 2.88 15.90
N LYS A 139 -19.55 3.62 14.94
CA LYS A 139 -19.40 5.07 14.84
C LYS A 139 -19.73 5.79 16.16
N SER A 140 -20.80 5.38 16.82
CA SER A 140 -21.24 5.98 18.10
C SER A 140 -20.22 5.78 19.22
N ILE A 141 -19.55 4.62 19.27
CA ILE A 141 -18.50 4.33 20.25
C ILE A 141 -17.26 5.16 19.97
N LEU A 142 -16.93 5.36 18.72
CA LEU A 142 -15.78 6.14 18.27
C LEU A 142 -16.03 7.67 18.36
N ARG A 143 -17.24 8.09 18.78
CA ARG A 143 -17.64 9.50 18.84
C ARG A 143 -17.43 10.25 17.53
N ILE A 144 -17.63 9.56 16.41
CA ILE A 144 -17.53 10.14 15.08
C ILE A 144 -18.82 10.93 14.83
N PRO A 145 -18.74 12.24 14.55
CA PRO A 145 -19.91 13.05 14.22
C PRO A 145 -20.63 12.46 13.00
N ASP A 146 -21.95 12.55 12.97
CA ASP A 146 -22.71 12.19 11.77
C ASP A 146 -22.24 13.03 10.58
N SER A 147 -22.31 12.45 9.37
CA SER A 147 -21.75 13.01 8.15
C SER A 147 -22.19 14.45 7.83
N ASN A 148 -23.30 14.91 8.41
CA ASN A 148 -23.81 16.28 8.29
C ASN A 148 -23.05 17.30 9.16
N GLU A 149 -22.34 16.88 10.20
CA GLU A 149 -21.55 17.78 11.05
C GLU A 149 -20.11 17.94 10.54
N TYR A 150 -19.58 16.94 9.85
CA TYR A 150 -18.23 16.98 9.25
C TYR A 150 -18.12 18.07 8.15
N SER A 151 -19.22 18.39 7.48
CA SER A 151 -19.26 19.41 6.43
C SER A 151 -19.23 20.84 6.98
N ARG A 152 -19.52 21.03 8.27
CA ARG A 152 -19.59 22.36 8.91
C ARG A 152 -18.29 22.84 9.56
N GLY A 153 -17.29 21.94 9.70
CA GLY A 153 -16.05 22.20 10.44
C GLY A 153 -14.81 22.47 9.61
N LYS A 154 -14.87 22.65 8.29
CA LYS A 154 -13.70 23.07 7.52
C LYS A 154 -13.47 24.58 7.72
N PRO A 155 -12.38 25.03 8.36
CA PRO A 155 -12.03 26.44 8.33
C PRO A 155 -11.76 26.86 6.87
N LYS A 156 -12.26 28.02 6.50
CA LYS A 156 -12.03 28.67 5.20
C LYS A 156 -10.57 29.03 5.02
#